data_6ee3bb20beb5196681b58b4afdf69a77
#
_entry.id   6ee3bb20beb5196681b58b4afdf69a77
#
_cell.length_a   1.000
_cell.length_b   1.000
_cell.length_c   1.000
_cell.angle_alpha   90.00
_cell.angle_beta   90.00
_cell.angle_gamma   90.00
#
_symmetry.space_group_name_H-M   'P 1'
#
loop_
_entity.id
_entity.type
_entity.pdbx_description
1 polymer ?
#
loop_
_entity_poly.entity_id
_entity_poly.type
_entity_poly.pdbx_seq_one_letter_code
_entity_poly.pdbx_strand_id
1 'polypeptide(L)'
;AVDLASVPDGHDYEAALDRFPIGSNTAVVMVTRGHKQDEISLRRVLGRGAGYVGMIGSKRRTATVLTHLRDEGFDAADLAAVRTPIGLDIGAETPEEIAVSIMAEVLMLRRGGTGQSMYRRPASLRD
;
A
#
# COMPACT_ATOMS: atom_id res chain seq x y z
N ALA A 1 -1.54 9.27 16.68
CA ALA A 1 -0.34 8.51 16.97
C ALA A 1 -0.05 7.50 15.87
N VAL A 2 1.21 7.33 15.55
CA VAL A 2 1.65 6.29 14.61
C VAL A 2 2.16 5.12 15.43
N ASP A 3 1.50 4.00 15.30
CA ASP A 3 1.92 2.77 15.95
C ASP A 3 2.62 1.90 14.88
N LEU A 4 3.92 1.74 15.06
CA LEU A 4 4.74 0.95 14.14
C LEU A 4 4.91 -0.44 14.73
N ALA A 5 4.22 -1.40 14.16
CA ALA A 5 4.36 -2.80 14.53
C ALA A 5 5.26 -3.51 13.53
N SER A 6 6.23 -4.25 14.01
CA SER A 6 7.09 -5.08 13.20
C SER A 6 7.09 -6.51 13.73
N VAL A 7 7.28 -7.45 12.81
CA VAL A 7 7.40 -8.86 13.16
C VAL A 7 8.87 -9.23 13.04
N PRO A 8 9.51 -9.68 14.15
CA PRO A 8 10.90 -10.12 14.09
C PRO A 8 11.08 -11.30 13.14
N ASP A 9 12.29 -11.44 12.63
CA ASP A 9 12.63 -12.55 11.74
C ASP A 9 12.26 -13.89 12.35
N GLY A 10 11.69 -14.78 11.54
CA GLY A 10 11.29 -16.11 11.96
C GLY A 10 9.95 -16.18 12.68
N HIS A 11 9.25 -15.05 12.85
CA HIS A 11 7.94 -15.02 13.47
C HIS A 11 6.82 -15.12 12.45
N ASP A 12 5.65 -15.50 12.94
CA ASP A 12 4.45 -15.68 12.13
C ASP A 12 3.77 -14.34 11.83
N TYR A 13 3.88 -13.90 10.58
CA TYR A 13 3.22 -12.68 10.10
C TYR A 13 1.70 -12.76 10.23
N GLU A 14 1.14 -13.95 10.01
CA GLU A 14 -0.31 -14.13 10.07
C GLU A 14 -0.83 -13.86 11.48
N ALA A 15 -0.19 -14.43 12.49
CA ALA A 15 -0.60 -14.24 13.87
C ALA A 15 -0.48 -12.78 14.30
N ALA A 16 0.60 -12.10 13.89
CA ALA A 16 0.81 -10.69 14.20
C ALA A 16 -0.27 -9.81 13.57
N LEU A 17 -0.60 -10.06 12.31
CA LEU A 17 -1.62 -9.30 11.59
C LEU A 17 -3.02 -9.56 12.17
N ASP A 18 -3.32 -10.79 12.54
CA ASP A 18 -4.61 -11.13 13.13
C ASP A 18 -4.86 -10.40 14.46
N ARG A 19 -3.79 -10.16 15.22
CA ARG A 19 -3.89 -9.47 16.51
C ARG A 19 -3.89 -7.95 16.38
N PHE A 20 -3.39 -7.41 15.26
CA PHE A 20 -3.33 -5.96 15.10
C PHE A 20 -4.74 -5.39 14.86
N PRO A 21 -5.12 -4.32 15.58
CA PRO A 21 -6.45 -3.72 15.40
C PRO A 21 -6.50 -2.87 14.11
N ILE A 22 -6.85 -3.49 13.00
CA ILE A 22 -6.95 -2.81 11.71
C ILE A 22 -8.28 -2.08 11.60
N GLY A 23 -8.22 -0.82 11.19
CA GLY A 23 -9.40 0.01 10.97
C GLY A 23 -9.13 1.12 9.97
N SER A 24 -10.07 2.05 9.83
CA SER A 24 -10.01 3.11 8.81
C SER A 24 -8.79 4.04 8.95
N ASN A 25 -8.17 4.08 10.13
CA ASN A 25 -6.95 4.85 10.37
C ASN A 25 -5.67 4.03 10.18
N THR A 26 -5.80 2.79 9.75
CA THR A 26 -4.66 1.90 9.55
C THR A 26 -4.23 1.92 8.10
N ALA A 27 -2.94 2.10 7.86
CA ALA A 27 -2.32 1.90 6.56
C ALA A 27 -1.47 0.63 6.64
N VAL A 28 -1.75 -0.32 5.77
CA VAL A 28 -0.98 -1.55 5.68
C VAL A 28 -0.05 -1.45 4.47
N VAL A 29 1.24 -1.48 4.74
CA VAL A 29 2.28 -1.34 3.71
C VAL A 29 3.08 -2.64 3.69
N MET A 30 3.00 -3.36 2.58
CA MET A 30 3.70 -4.64 2.43
C MET A 30 4.94 -4.43 1.58
N VAL A 31 6.10 -4.51 2.23
CA VAL A 31 7.41 -4.30 1.62
C VAL A 31 8.32 -5.50 1.87
N THR A 32 7.76 -6.68 1.93
CA THR A 32 8.54 -7.89 2.18
C THR A 32 9.37 -8.26 0.95
N ARG A 33 10.36 -9.11 1.16
CA ARG A 33 11.28 -9.53 0.08
C ARG A 33 10.68 -10.57 -0.85
N GLY A 34 9.52 -11.12 -0.55
CA GLY A 34 8.93 -12.19 -1.34
C GLY A 34 7.44 -12.03 -1.54
N HIS A 35 6.97 -12.22 -2.77
CA HIS A 35 5.55 -12.16 -3.08
C HIS A 35 4.72 -13.19 -2.31
N LYS A 36 5.34 -14.29 -1.87
CA LYS A 36 4.68 -15.32 -1.06
C LYS A 36 4.27 -14.77 0.31
N GLN A 37 5.16 -14.01 0.96
CA GLN A 37 4.85 -13.38 2.24
C GLN A 37 3.82 -12.27 2.07
N ASP A 38 3.89 -11.52 0.99
CA ASP A 38 2.90 -10.50 0.68
C ASP A 38 1.52 -11.12 0.47
N GLU A 39 1.44 -12.25 -0.23
CA GLU A 39 0.19 -12.95 -0.46
C GLU A 39 -0.42 -13.45 0.85
N ILE A 40 0.38 -14.06 1.73
CA ILE A 40 -0.05 -14.51 3.05
C ILE A 40 -0.57 -13.34 3.87
N SER A 41 0.18 -12.24 3.89
CA SER A 41 -0.20 -11.04 4.63
C SER A 41 -1.49 -10.43 4.09
N LEU A 42 -1.61 -10.37 2.78
CA LEU A 42 -2.78 -9.79 2.12
C LEU A 42 -4.06 -10.55 2.47
N ARG A 43 -4.01 -11.88 2.54
CA ARG A 43 -5.15 -12.69 2.97
C ARG A 43 -5.67 -12.30 4.34
N ARG A 44 -4.77 -11.85 5.23
CA ARG A 44 -5.12 -11.52 6.62
C ARG A 44 -5.61 -10.09 6.80
N VAL A 45 -5.37 -9.20 5.83
CA VAL A 45 -5.76 -7.80 5.96
C VAL A 45 -6.95 -7.41 5.08
N LEU A 46 -7.19 -8.11 3.99
CA LEU A 46 -8.30 -7.78 3.10
C LEU A 46 -9.65 -7.93 3.80
N GLY A 47 -10.54 -6.98 3.56
CA GLY A 47 -11.88 -6.99 4.12
C GLY A 47 -11.97 -6.55 5.57
N ARG A 48 -10.88 -6.10 6.20
CA ARG A 48 -10.88 -5.65 7.59
C ARG A 48 -11.05 -4.14 7.75
N GLY A 49 -11.26 -3.43 6.67
CA GLY A 49 -11.57 -2.01 6.72
C GLY A 49 -10.36 -1.09 6.86
N ALA A 50 -9.18 -1.52 6.47
CA ALA A 50 -8.01 -0.66 6.46
C ALA A 50 -8.24 0.54 5.55
N GLY A 51 -7.74 1.71 5.95
CA GLY A 51 -7.85 2.91 5.13
C GLY A 51 -6.93 2.91 3.93
N TYR A 52 -5.89 2.09 3.96
CA TYR A 52 -4.93 1.95 2.88
C TYR A 52 -4.30 0.56 2.93
N VAL A 53 -4.22 -0.09 1.79
CA VAL A 53 -3.47 -1.34 1.64
C VAL A 53 -2.61 -1.21 0.39
N GLY A 54 -1.32 -1.31 0.56
CA GLY A 54 -0.38 -1.21 -0.55
C GLY A 54 0.67 -2.30 -0.53
N MET A 55 1.12 -2.69 -1.70
CA MET A 55 2.07 -3.77 -1.86
C MET A 55 3.16 -3.38 -2.85
N ILE A 56 4.42 -3.55 -2.43
CA ILE A 56 5.56 -3.33 -3.31
C ILE A 56 5.69 -4.48 -4.30
N GLY A 57 6.24 -4.21 -5.47
CA GLY A 57 6.52 -5.23 -6.46
C GLY A 57 6.20 -4.76 -7.88
N SER A 58 6.61 -5.56 -8.85
CA SER A 58 6.31 -5.27 -10.25
C SER A 58 4.81 -5.51 -10.53
N LYS A 59 4.30 -4.84 -11.55
CA LYS A 59 2.90 -5.04 -11.97
C LYS A 59 2.58 -6.51 -12.23
N ARG A 60 3.54 -7.22 -12.82
CA ARG A 60 3.37 -8.64 -13.15
C ARG A 60 3.23 -9.51 -11.90
N ARG A 61 4.12 -9.31 -10.91
CA ARG A 61 4.09 -10.09 -9.66
C ARG A 61 2.82 -9.83 -8.88
N THR A 62 2.47 -8.58 -8.75
CA THR A 62 1.30 -8.18 -7.97
C THR A 62 0.00 -8.64 -8.64
N ALA A 63 -0.06 -8.60 -9.96
CA ALA A 63 -1.19 -9.14 -10.71
C ALA A 63 -1.38 -10.63 -10.44
N THR A 64 -0.30 -11.40 -10.37
CA THR A 64 -0.35 -12.82 -10.05
C THR A 64 -0.93 -13.06 -8.66
N VAL A 65 -0.48 -12.31 -7.67
CA VAL A 65 -0.98 -12.41 -6.30
C VAL A 65 -2.48 -12.11 -6.24
N LEU A 66 -2.90 -11.01 -6.87
CA LEU A 66 -4.32 -10.62 -6.87
C LEU A 66 -5.19 -11.64 -7.61
N THR A 67 -4.68 -12.23 -8.68
CA THR A 67 -5.40 -13.28 -9.41
C THR A 67 -5.61 -14.52 -8.53
N HIS A 68 -4.58 -14.94 -7.79
CA HIS A 68 -4.70 -16.07 -6.87
C HIS A 68 -5.77 -15.80 -5.81
N LEU A 69 -5.80 -14.62 -5.24
CA LEU A 69 -6.78 -14.26 -4.21
C LEU A 69 -8.18 -14.19 -4.78
N ARG A 70 -8.34 -13.68 -6.00
CA ARG A 70 -9.63 -13.67 -6.68
C ARG A 70 -10.14 -15.10 -6.86
N ASP A 71 -9.27 -16.02 -7.28
CA ASP A 71 -9.64 -17.41 -7.49
C ASP A 71 -9.99 -18.13 -6.18
N GLU A 72 -9.48 -17.65 -5.05
CA GLU A 72 -9.83 -18.14 -3.71
C GLU A 72 -11.15 -17.57 -3.21
N GLY A 73 -11.77 -16.64 -3.93
CA GLY A 73 -13.08 -16.09 -3.57
C GLY A 73 -13.06 -14.76 -2.85
N PHE A 74 -11.93 -14.07 -2.80
CA PHE A 74 -11.87 -12.73 -2.21
C PHE A 74 -12.68 -11.73 -3.02
N ASP A 75 -13.26 -10.76 -2.33
CA ASP A 75 -14.13 -9.75 -2.92
C ASP A 75 -13.37 -8.89 -3.95
N ALA A 76 -13.94 -8.71 -5.13
CA ALA A 76 -13.33 -7.95 -6.21
C ALA A 76 -13.08 -6.48 -5.82
N ALA A 77 -13.98 -5.89 -5.04
CA ALA A 77 -13.81 -4.51 -4.58
C ALA A 77 -12.61 -4.37 -3.63
N ASP A 78 -12.43 -5.34 -2.73
CA ASP A 78 -11.28 -5.35 -1.82
C ASP A 78 -9.98 -5.50 -2.59
N LEU A 79 -9.96 -6.37 -3.61
CA LEU A 79 -8.77 -6.57 -4.44
C LEU A 79 -8.45 -5.33 -5.27
N ALA A 80 -9.47 -4.66 -5.81
CA ALA A 80 -9.28 -3.44 -6.60
C ALA A 80 -8.75 -2.28 -5.77
N ALA A 81 -8.98 -2.29 -4.45
CA ALA A 81 -8.50 -1.25 -3.55
C ALA A 81 -7.02 -1.39 -3.19
N VAL A 82 -6.39 -2.53 -3.48
CA VAL A 82 -4.98 -2.73 -3.19
C VAL A 82 -4.14 -1.85 -4.12
N ARG A 83 -3.31 -0.99 -3.52
CA ARG A 83 -2.43 -0.08 -4.27
C ARG A 83 -1.15 -0.82 -4.67
N THR A 84 -1.02 -1.07 -5.97
CA THR A 84 0.15 -1.76 -6.51
C THR A 84 0.35 -1.40 -7.99
N PRO A 85 1.54 -0.97 -8.41
CA PRO A 85 2.70 -0.68 -7.56
C PRO A 85 2.39 0.40 -6.51
N ILE A 86 2.96 0.24 -5.32
CA ILE A 86 2.72 1.14 -4.20
C ILE A 86 3.39 2.51 -4.44
N GLY A 87 2.75 3.58 -3.97
CA GLY A 87 3.35 4.91 -3.97
C GLY A 87 2.94 5.78 -5.15
N LEU A 88 3.26 7.06 -5.06
CA LEU A 88 3.06 8.01 -6.14
C LEU A 88 4.26 7.98 -7.10
N ASP A 89 3.98 8.25 -8.37
CA ASP A 89 5.03 8.34 -9.38
C ASP A 89 5.77 9.67 -9.25
N ILE A 90 6.86 9.64 -8.49
CA ILE A 90 7.75 10.79 -8.28
C ILE A 90 9.18 10.50 -8.74
N GLY A 91 9.38 9.40 -9.46
CA GLY A 91 10.71 9.01 -9.91
C GLY A 91 11.57 8.41 -8.80
N ALA A 92 10.96 7.92 -7.70
CA ALA A 92 11.70 7.39 -6.57
C ALA A 92 12.51 6.14 -6.93
N GLU A 93 13.78 6.11 -6.51
CA GLU A 93 14.68 4.99 -6.77
C GLU A 93 15.30 4.43 -5.49
N THR A 94 15.72 5.29 -4.56
CA THR A 94 16.31 4.83 -3.30
C THR A 94 15.24 4.38 -2.31
N PRO A 95 15.58 3.53 -1.32
CA PRO A 95 14.61 3.14 -0.28
C PRO A 95 13.95 4.33 0.42
N GLU A 96 14.73 5.37 0.71
CA GLU A 96 14.22 6.60 1.34
C GLU A 96 13.22 7.33 0.43
N GLU A 97 13.53 7.42 -0.85
CA GLU A 97 12.65 8.05 -1.83
C GLU A 97 11.37 7.25 -2.03
N ILE A 98 11.49 5.93 -2.05
CA ILE A 98 10.34 5.04 -2.13
C ILE A 98 9.44 5.22 -0.92
N ALA A 99 10.03 5.34 0.28
CA ALA A 99 9.26 5.60 1.50
C ALA A 99 8.49 6.92 1.41
N VAL A 100 9.11 7.97 0.87
CA VAL A 100 8.44 9.27 0.65
C VAL A 100 7.26 9.09 -0.31
N SER A 101 7.46 8.36 -1.41
CA SER A 101 6.42 8.08 -2.40
C SER A 101 5.22 7.38 -1.77
N ILE A 102 5.46 6.38 -0.93
CA ILE A 102 4.42 5.61 -0.26
C ILE A 102 3.65 6.49 0.73
N MET A 103 4.37 7.22 1.58
CA MET A 103 3.72 8.08 2.57
C MET A 103 2.92 9.20 1.91
N ALA A 104 3.41 9.72 0.79
CA ALA A 104 2.69 10.72 0.02
C ALA A 104 1.36 10.17 -0.51
N GLU A 105 1.35 8.93 -1.00
CA GLU A 105 0.12 8.30 -1.47
C GLU A 105 -0.87 8.05 -0.33
N VAL A 106 -0.38 7.55 0.80
CA VAL A 106 -1.21 7.34 1.99
C VAL A 106 -1.88 8.65 2.40
N LEU A 107 -1.11 9.72 2.47
CA LEU A 107 -1.62 11.04 2.86
C LEU A 107 -2.62 11.59 1.84
N MET A 108 -2.31 11.45 0.56
CA MET A 108 -3.19 11.89 -0.53
C MET A 108 -4.57 11.25 -0.44
N LEU A 109 -4.60 9.93 -0.26
CA LEU A 109 -5.86 9.20 -0.17
C LEU A 109 -6.62 9.51 1.11
N ARG A 110 -5.90 9.69 2.20
CA ARG A 110 -6.50 10.01 3.50
C ARG A 110 -7.14 11.39 3.52
N ARG A 111 -6.54 12.36 2.83
CA ARG A 111 -6.94 13.77 2.87
C ARG A 111 -7.65 14.25 1.61
N GLY A 112 -7.80 13.39 0.61
CA GLY A 112 -8.45 13.76 -0.65
C GLY A 112 -7.62 14.65 -1.54
N GLY A 113 -6.29 14.59 -1.42
CA GLY A 113 -5.38 15.34 -2.29
C GLY A 113 -5.30 14.76 -3.69
N THR A 114 -4.80 15.54 -4.64
CA THR A 114 -4.67 15.10 -6.04
C THR A 114 -3.34 14.47 -6.38
N GLY A 115 -2.30 14.71 -5.55
CA GLY A 115 -0.94 14.30 -5.86
C GLY A 115 -0.24 15.16 -6.90
N GLN A 116 -0.90 16.19 -7.36
CA GLN A 116 -0.34 17.11 -8.36
C GLN A 116 0.50 18.20 -7.69
N SER A 117 1.43 18.78 -8.44
CA SER A 117 2.19 19.94 -7.95
C SER A 117 1.23 21.09 -7.67
N MET A 118 1.44 21.76 -6.54
CA MET A 118 0.68 22.95 -6.21
C MET A 118 1.19 24.19 -6.97
N TYR A 119 2.34 24.06 -7.63
CA TYR A 119 2.92 25.16 -8.38
C TYR A 119 2.01 25.55 -9.54
N ARG A 120 1.78 26.85 -9.66
CA ARG A 120 1.09 27.43 -10.80
C ARG A 120 1.97 28.56 -11.35
N ARG A 121 2.24 28.48 -12.65
CA ARG A 121 2.98 29.55 -13.32
C ARG A 121 2.15 30.84 -13.22
N PRO A 122 2.75 31.97 -12.79
CA PRO A 122 2.03 33.26 -12.75
C PRO A 122 1.44 33.60 -14.11
N ALA A 123 0.26 34.27 -14.12
CA ALA A 123 -0.44 34.59 -15.36
C ALA A 123 0.43 35.40 -16.32
N SER A 124 1.28 36.28 -15.79
CA SER A 124 2.20 37.09 -16.58
C SER A 124 3.26 36.29 -17.31
N LEU A 125 3.48 35.02 -16.94
CA LEU A 125 4.49 34.15 -17.55
C LEU A 125 3.87 33.02 -18.36
N ARG A 126 2.56 32.98 -18.48
CA ARG A 126 1.89 31.93 -19.28
C ARG A 126 1.99 32.28 -20.75
N ASP A 127 2.22 31.27 -21.55
CA ASP A 127 2.27 31.39 -23.00
C ASP A 127 0.88 31.60 -23.60
#